data_82626ca4353c22b151b1f06a202c21ec
#
_entry.id   82626ca4353c22b151b1f06a202c21ec
#
_cell.length_a   1.000
_cell.length_b   1.000
_cell.length_c   1.000
_cell.angle_alpha   90.00
_cell.angle_beta   90.00
_cell.angle_gamma   90.00
#
_symmetry.space_group_name_H-M   'P 1'
#
loop_
_entity.id
_entity.type
_entity.pdbx_description
1 polymer ?
#
loop_
_entity_poly.entity_id
_entity_poly.type
_entity_poly.pdbx_seq_one_letter_code
_entity_poly.pdbx_strand_id
1 'polypeptide(L)'
;MTNQNESEQPIAITLVTKEDEPAIHRLLADAGLPYEDFSAHLDHFLVARRGKTVVGAVGLEYEGGAGLLRSLVVAPGERRKGIGTRLCIEMIKCSRIAGVRQLYLLTGAAEPFFSRHGFQREDRTNVPASITATKLFAAPAPDSVICMTRQID
;
A
#
# COMPACT_ATOMS: atom_id res chain seq x y z
N MET A 1 3.98 25.55 -17.78
CA MET A 1 3.96 24.98 -19.13
C MET A 1 4.08 23.48 -19.07
N THR A 2 5.06 22.99 -18.36
CA THR A 2 5.25 21.56 -18.17
C THR A 2 4.11 20.89 -17.43
N ASN A 3 3.40 21.64 -16.58
CA ASN A 3 2.34 21.07 -15.73
C ASN A 3 1.12 20.58 -16.52
N GLN A 4 0.77 21.23 -17.60
CA GLN A 4 -0.36 20.82 -18.41
C GLN A 4 -0.09 19.50 -19.12
N ASN A 5 1.10 19.35 -19.69
CA ASN A 5 1.48 18.11 -20.37
C ASN A 5 1.58 16.95 -19.40
N GLU A 6 2.11 17.20 -18.20
CA GLU A 6 2.23 16.17 -17.19
C GLU A 6 0.86 15.70 -16.70
N SER A 7 -0.06 16.63 -16.46
CA SER A 7 -1.39 16.28 -15.95
C SER A 7 -2.23 15.46 -16.93
N GLU A 8 -1.90 15.52 -18.22
CA GLU A 8 -2.59 14.76 -19.26
C GLU A 8 -1.96 13.40 -19.52
N GLN A 9 -0.78 13.14 -18.95
CA GLN A 9 -0.11 11.87 -19.18
C GLN A 9 -0.83 10.74 -18.46
N PRO A 10 -0.78 9.53 -19.03
CA PRO A 10 -1.39 8.38 -18.36
C PRO A 10 -0.63 8.03 -17.10
N ILE A 11 -1.30 7.33 -16.20
CA ILE A 11 -0.69 6.81 -14.99
C ILE A 11 0.07 5.52 -15.33
N ALA A 12 1.31 5.45 -14.91
CA ALA A 12 2.13 4.24 -14.98
C ALA A 12 2.39 3.72 -13.58
N ILE A 13 2.23 2.41 -13.39
CA ILE A 13 2.61 1.74 -12.15
C ILE A 13 3.97 1.11 -12.38
N THR A 14 4.95 1.52 -11.58
CA THR A 14 6.35 1.09 -11.75
C THR A 14 6.95 0.68 -10.42
N LEU A 15 8.07 -0.05 -10.49
CA LEU A 15 8.86 -0.31 -9.30
C LEU A 15 9.41 1.01 -8.76
N VAL A 16 9.53 1.07 -7.45
CA VAL A 16 10.09 2.22 -6.74
C VAL A 16 11.56 2.40 -7.10
N THR A 17 12.03 3.65 -7.04
CA THR A 17 13.45 3.97 -7.04
C THR A 17 13.79 4.73 -5.75
N LYS A 18 15.08 4.84 -5.43
CA LYS A 18 15.51 5.58 -4.23
C LYS A 18 15.07 7.04 -4.28
N GLU A 19 15.03 7.61 -5.46
CA GLU A 19 14.64 9.00 -5.66
C GLU A 19 13.17 9.24 -5.31
N ASP A 20 12.37 8.18 -5.26
CA ASP A 20 10.95 8.27 -4.92
C ASP A 20 10.68 8.40 -3.42
N GLU A 21 11.67 8.09 -2.58
CA GLU A 21 11.47 8.05 -1.14
C GLU A 21 10.90 9.34 -0.55
N PRO A 22 11.41 10.52 -0.88
CA PRO A 22 10.85 11.76 -0.33
C PRO A 22 9.39 11.99 -0.74
N ALA A 23 9.02 11.63 -1.96
CA ALA A 23 7.64 11.78 -2.43
C ALA A 23 6.70 10.83 -1.68
N ILE A 24 7.12 9.58 -1.47
CA ILE A 24 6.34 8.61 -0.73
C ILE A 24 6.15 9.07 0.72
N HIS A 25 7.24 9.52 1.35
CA HIS A 25 7.19 10.05 2.71
C HIS A 25 6.16 11.18 2.83
N ARG A 26 6.18 12.11 1.88
CA ARG A 26 5.25 13.24 1.88
C ARG A 26 3.81 12.77 1.71
N LEU A 27 3.56 11.84 0.78
CA LEU A 27 2.22 11.31 0.57
C LEU A 27 1.67 10.63 1.82
N LEU A 28 2.49 9.82 2.48
CA LEU A 28 2.08 9.13 3.70
C LEU A 28 1.82 10.09 4.85
N ALA A 29 2.74 11.04 5.07
CA ALA A 29 2.60 12.02 6.14
C ALA A 29 1.36 12.88 5.94
N ASP A 30 1.12 13.36 4.72
CA ASP A 30 -0.03 14.20 4.41
C ASP A 30 -1.35 13.44 4.58
N ALA A 31 -1.34 12.13 4.39
CA ALA A 31 -2.52 11.30 4.56
C ALA A 31 -2.71 10.81 5.99
N GLY A 32 -1.80 11.14 6.90
CA GLY A 32 -1.86 10.67 8.28
C GLY A 32 -1.56 9.19 8.44
N LEU A 33 -0.83 8.60 7.50
CA LEU A 33 -0.45 7.19 7.55
C LEU A 33 0.95 7.02 8.14
N PRO A 34 1.26 5.85 8.73
CA PRO A 34 2.60 5.59 9.27
C PRO A 34 3.66 5.71 8.17
N TYR A 35 4.75 6.41 8.48
CA TYR A 35 5.82 6.64 7.51
C TYR A 35 7.22 6.46 8.09
N GLU A 36 7.34 6.16 9.37
CA GLU A 36 8.65 6.15 10.04
C GLU A 36 9.53 4.98 9.57
N ASP A 37 8.92 3.84 9.23
CA ASP A 37 9.70 2.63 8.92
C ASP A 37 9.63 2.20 7.45
N PHE A 38 8.93 2.94 6.59
CA PHE A 38 8.72 2.47 5.23
C PHE A 38 10.04 2.36 4.43
N SER A 39 11.01 3.20 4.76
CA SER A 39 12.30 3.21 4.05
C SER A 39 13.02 1.87 4.10
N ALA A 40 12.87 1.13 5.20
CA ALA A 40 13.49 -0.18 5.36
C ALA A 40 12.86 -1.22 4.41
N HIS A 41 11.68 -0.95 3.88
CA HIS A 41 10.94 -1.86 3.01
C HIS A 41 10.76 -1.29 1.61
N LEU A 42 11.53 -0.26 1.27
CA LEU A 42 11.36 0.49 0.02
C LEU A 42 11.42 -0.40 -1.22
N ASP A 43 12.29 -1.41 -1.21
CA ASP A 43 12.45 -2.30 -2.35
C ASP A 43 11.18 -3.07 -2.72
N HIS A 44 10.21 -3.14 -1.83
CA HIS A 44 8.95 -3.83 -2.05
C HIS A 44 7.78 -2.85 -2.26
N PHE A 45 8.09 -1.66 -2.76
CA PHE A 45 7.07 -0.67 -3.07
C PHE A 45 6.85 -0.54 -4.57
N LEU A 46 5.60 -0.27 -4.93
CA LEU A 46 5.21 0.18 -6.26
C LEU A 46 4.78 1.64 -6.16
N VAL A 47 5.01 2.40 -7.21
CA VAL A 47 4.56 3.79 -7.27
C VAL A 47 3.71 3.99 -8.52
N ALA A 48 2.75 4.89 -8.39
CA ALA A 48 1.97 5.39 -9.51
C ALA A 48 2.56 6.73 -9.93
N ARG A 49 2.90 6.86 -11.20
CA ARG A 49 3.49 8.09 -11.76
C ARG A 49 2.60 8.67 -12.83
N ARG A 50 2.45 9.97 -12.77
CA ARG A 50 1.94 10.77 -13.89
C ARG A 50 3.11 11.60 -14.40
N GLY A 51 3.64 11.25 -15.57
CA GLY A 51 4.91 11.82 -16.01
C GLY A 51 6.02 11.50 -15.03
N LYS A 52 6.64 12.53 -14.46
CA LYS A 52 7.71 12.35 -13.46
C LYS A 52 7.21 12.44 -12.03
N THR A 53 5.93 12.75 -11.84
CA THR A 53 5.37 12.99 -10.52
C THR A 53 4.82 11.70 -9.93
N VAL A 54 5.26 11.36 -8.70
CA VAL A 54 4.70 10.26 -7.95
C VAL A 54 3.38 10.72 -7.35
N VAL A 55 2.30 10.04 -7.72
CA VAL A 55 0.94 10.39 -7.28
C VAL A 55 0.31 9.31 -6.40
N GLY A 56 0.99 8.22 -6.19
CA GLY A 56 0.51 7.17 -5.31
C GLY A 56 1.58 6.13 -5.04
N ALA A 57 1.35 5.29 -4.04
CA ALA A 57 2.29 4.24 -3.65
C ALA A 57 1.56 3.12 -2.93
N VAL A 58 2.19 1.95 -2.89
CA VAL A 58 1.76 0.82 -2.08
C VAL A 58 2.98 -0.04 -1.78
N GLY A 59 3.04 -0.59 -0.58
CA GLY A 59 4.15 -1.42 -0.13
C GLY A 59 3.72 -2.80 0.33
N LEU A 60 4.72 -3.67 0.44
CA LEU A 60 4.53 -5.04 0.91
C LEU A 60 5.69 -5.42 1.82
N GLU A 61 5.36 -6.03 2.97
CA GLU A 61 6.31 -6.80 3.77
C GLU A 61 5.85 -8.24 3.68
N TYR A 62 6.78 -9.19 3.49
CA TYR A 62 6.36 -10.58 3.44
C TYR A 62 7.43 -11.50 3.98
N GLU A 63 6.98 -12.63 4.51
CA GLU A 63 7.81 -13.71 4.97
C GLU A 63 7.06 -15.01 4.76
N GLY A 64 7.68 -15.94 4.05
CA GLY A 64 7.00 -17.17 3.68
C GLY A 64 5.76 -16.88 2.84
N GLY A 65 4.65 -17.52 3.15
CA GLY A 65 3.40 -17.34 2.43
C GLY A 65 2.52 -16.19 2.92
N ALA A 66 2.96 -15.43 3.92
CA ALA A 66 2.17 -14.35 4.50
C ALA A 66 2.75 -12.99 4.12
N GLY A 67 1.88 -12.06 3.75
CA GLY A 67 2.29 -10.70 3.39
C GLY A 67 1.45 -9.65 4.08
N LEU A 68 2.05 -8.50 4.36
CA LEU A 68 1.39 -7.32 4.90
C LEU A 68 1.39 -6.24 3.82
N LEU A 69 0.20 -5.99 3.28
CA LEU A 69 -0.01 -4.87 2.35
C LEU A 69 -0.04 -3.60 3.18
N ARG A 70 0.75 -2.62 2.79
CA ARG A 70 0.89 -1.42 3.60
C ARG A 70 1.04 -0.17 2.75
N SER A 71 0.79 0.98 3.39
CA SER A 71 1.16 2.28 2.84
C SER A 71 0.50 2.60 1.50
N LEU A 72 -0.71 2.07 1.27
CA LEU A 72 -1.48 2.41 0.08
C LEU A 72 -1.96 3.85 0.21
N VAL A 73 -1.51 4.70 -0.67
CA VAL A 73 -1.82 6.13 -0.63
C VAL A 73 -1.91 6.68 -2.04
N VAL A 74 -2.84 7.61 -2.24
CA VAL A 74 -3.01 8.35 -3.50
C VAL A 74 -3.09 9.84 -3.17
N ALA A 75 -2.40 10.66 -3.93
CA ALA A 75 -2.42 12.11 -3.75
C ALA A 75 -3.86 12.64 -3.82
N PRO A 76 -4.23 13.63 -2.96
CA PRO A 76 -5.62 14.09 -2.90
C PRO A 76 -6.21 14.51 -4.24
N GLY A 77 -5.42 15.19 -5.09
CA GLY A 77 -5.88 15.63 -6.40
C GLY A 77 -6.04 14.52 -7.43
N GLU A 78 -5.56 13.32 -7.09
CA GLU A 78 -5.60 12.17 -8.00
C GLU A 78 -6.57 11.08 -7.53
N ARG A 79 -7.32 11.33 -6.47
CA ARG A 79 -8.29 10.37 -5.95
C ARG A 79 -9.49 10.25 -6.87
N ARG A 80 -10.22 9.13 -6.76
CA ARG A 80 -11.41 8.83 -7.55
C ARG A 80 -11.13 8.62 -9.04
N LYS A 81 -9.88 8.32 -9.39
CA LYS A 81 -9.47 8.04 -10.76
C LYS A 81 -9.04 6.58 -10.96
N GLY A 82 -9.25 5.74 -9.95
CA GLY A 82 -8.93 4.32 -10.04
C GLY A 82 -7.46 4.00 -9.77
N ILE A 83 -6.64 4.94 -9.34
CA ILE A 83 -5.22 4.73 -9.11
C ILE A 83 -5.00 3.75 -7.94
N GLY A 84 -5.73 3.94 -6.83
CA GLY A 84 -5.65 3.03 -5.69
C GLY A 84 -6.00 1.60 -6.07
N THR A 85 -7.01 1.41 -6.89
CA THR A 85 -7.41 0.11 -7.41
C THR A 85 -6.29 -0.51 -8.24
N ARG A 86 -5.68 0.26 -9.13
CA ARG A 86 -4.57 -0.24 -9.96
C ARG A 86 -3.37 -0.64 -9.10
N LEU A 87 -3.01 0.19 -8.11
CA LEU A 87 -1.92 -0.12 -7.19
C LEU A 87 -2.21 -1.41 -6.42
N CYS A 88 -3.41 -1.56 -5.90
CA CYS A 88 -3.80 -2.75 -5.16
C CYS A 88 -3.72 -4.01 -6.02
N ILE A 89 -4.28 -3.96 -7.22
CA ILE A 89 -4.27 -5.09 -8.16
C ILE A 89 -2.85 -5.49 -8.52
N GLU A 90 -2.00 -4.50 -8.85
CA GLU A 90 -0.62 -4.78 -9.22
C GLU A 90 0.17 -5.36 -8.05
N MET A 91 -0.04 -4.86 -6.83
CA MET A 91 0.66 -5.40 -5.68
C MET A 91 0.19 -6.83 -5.36
N ILE A 92 -1.07 -7.14 -5.56
CA ILE A 92 -1.56 -8.52 -5.39
C ILE A 92 -0.85 -9.45 -6.39
N LYS A 93 -0.69 -9.02 -7.64
CA LYS A 93 0.05 -9.80 -8.64
C LYS A 93 1.49 -10.03 -8.24
N CYS A 94 2.18 -8.97 -7.79
CA CYS A 94 3.56 -9.06 -7.32
C CYS A 94 3.66 -10.00 -6.11
N SER A 95 2.70 -9.93 -5.21
CA SER A 95 2.67 -10.76 -4.02
C SER A 95 2.56 -12.25 -4.39
N ARG A 96 1.71 -12.59 -5.35
CA ARG A 96 1.60 -13.98 -5.84
C ARG A 96 2.91 -14.47 -6.43
N ILE A 97 3.58 -13.62 -7.21
CA ILE A 97 4.88 -13.97 -7.80
C ILE A 97 5.91 -14.22 -6.72
N ALA A 98 5.87 -13.45 -5.62
CA ALA A 98 6.78 -13.61 -4.49
C ALA A 98 6.45 -14.83 -3.62
N GLY A 99 5.36 -15.54 -3.90
CA GLY A 99 4.97 -16.72 -3.14
C GLY A 99 4.01 -16.45 -1.98
N VAL A 100 3.50 -15.24 -1.89
CA VAL A 100 2.51 -14.89 -0.86
C VAL A 100 1.18 -15.53 -1.22
N ARG A 101 0.55 -16.17 -0.22
CA ARG A 101 -0.74 -16.84 -0.38
C ARG A 101 -1.86 -16.15 0.38
N GLN A 102 -1.49 -15.41 1.42
CA GLN A 102 -2.44 -14.71 2.28
C GLN A 102 -1.91 -13.32 2.56
N LEU A 103 -2.72 -12.31 2.27
CA LEU A 103 -2.40 -10.93 2.57
C LEU A 103 -3.17 -10.47 3.80
N TYR A 104 -2.53 -9.61 4.58
CA TYR A 104 -3.10 -8.94 5.73
C TYR A 104 -2.87 -7.44 5.58
N LEU A 105 -3.71 -6.65 6.21
CA LEU A 105 -3.53 -5.20 6.27
C LEU A 105 -4.22 -4.64 7.50
N LEU A 106 -3.82 -3.41 7.85
CA LEU A 106 -4.47 -2.63 8.89
C LEU A 106 -5.07 -1.39 8.23
N THR A 107 -6.30 -1.07 8.55
CA THR A 107 -6.98 0.08 7.97
C THR A 107 -7.99 0.67 8.96
N GLY A 108 -8.23 1.96 8.82
CA GLY A 108 -9.33 2.63 9.50
C GLY A 108 -10.45 2.93 8.51
N ALA A 109 -10.40 4.11 7.90
CA ALA A 109 -11.48 4.61 7.05
C ALA A 109 -11.62 3.90 5.69
N ALA A 110 -10.60 3.13 5.26
CA ALA A 110 -10.59 2.53 3.93
C ALA A 110 -11.17 1.12 3.88
N GLU A 111 -11.83 0.67 4.94
CA GLU A 111 -12.45 -0.66 4.95
C GLU A 111 -13.35 -0.91 3.73
N PRO A 112 -14.24 0.01 3.33
CA PRO A 112 -15.08 -0.24 2.15
C PRO A 112 -14.29 -0.46 0.87
N PHE A 113 -13.18 0.27 0.71
CA PHE A 113 -12.31 0.10 -0.45
C PHE A 113 -11.74 -1.32 -0.48
N PHE A 114 -11.17 -1.77 0.64
CA PHE A 114 -10.56 -3.09 0.69
C PHE A 114 -11.59 -4.22 0.61
N SER A 115 -12.78 -4.02 1.14
CA SER A 115 -13.87 -4.99 1.00
C SER A 115 -14.21 -5.21 -0.47
N ARG A 116 -14.23 -4.13 -1.27
CA ARG A 116 -14.48 -4.26 -2.71
C ARG A 116 -13.36 -5.00 -3.43
N HIS A 117 -12.17 -5.07 -2.83
CA HIS A 117 -11.03 -5.79 -3.40
C HIS A 117 -10.82 -7.16 -2.77
N GLY A 118 -11.86 -7.73 -2.18
CA GLY A 118 -11.85 -9.11 -1.73
C GLY A 118 -11.27 -9.32 -0.33
N PHE A 119 -10.96 -8.25 0.40
CA PHE A 119 -10.52 -8.36 1.78
C PHE A 119 -11.73 -8.42 2.71
N GLN A 120 -11.56 -9.14 3.82
CA GLN A 120 -12.56 -9.21 4.87
C GLN A 120 -11.89 -9.03 6.22
N ARG A 121 -12.66 -8.66 7.22
CA ARG A 121 -12.13 -8.49 8.57
C ARG A 121 -11.53 -9.78 9.08
N GLU A 122 -10.44 -9.66 9.81
CA GLU A 122 -9.78 -10.79 10.46
C GLU A 122 -9.50 -10.45 11.91
N ASP A 123 -9.71 -11.43 12.77
CA ASP A 123 -9.31 -11.32 14.17
C ASP A 123 -7.78 -11.34 14.25
N ARG A 124 -7.22 -10.40 15.00
CA ARG A 124 -5.77 -10.30 15.14
C ARG A 124 -5.14 -11.56 15.72
N THR A 125 -5.88 -12.32 16.50
CA THR A 125 -5.38 -13.58 17.08
C THR A 125 -5.13 -14.65 16.02
N ASN A 126 -5.73 -14.52 14.85
CA ASN A 126 -5.55 -15.46 13.73
C ASN A 126 -4.42 -15.05 12.79
N VAL A 127 -3.77 -13.91 13.02
CA VAL A 127 -2.71 -13.42 12.15
C VAL A 127 -1.39 -14.07 12.53
N PRO A 128 -0.60 -14.58 11.56
CA PRO A 128 0.65 -15.25 11.89
C PRO A 128 1.67 -14.32 12.53
N ALA A 129 2.59 -14.91 13.31
CA ALA A 129 3.58 -14.14 14.04
C ALA A 129 4.49 -13.34 13.13
N SER A 130 4.77 -13.83 11.91
CA SER A 130 5.58 -13.09 10.94
C SER A 130 4.98 -11.74 10.59
N ILE A 131 3.66 -11.62 10.67
CA ILE A 131 2.96 -10.36 10.39
C ILE A 131 2.81 -9.53 11.66
N THR A 132 2.39 -10.14 12.78
CA THR A 132 2.18 -9.42 14.02
C THR A 132 3.47 -8.86 14.61
N ALA A 133 4.62 -9.45 14.26
CA ALA A 133 5.92 -8.99 14.71
C ALA A 133 6.46 -7.82 13.90
N THR A 134 5.83 -7.44 12.79
CA THR A 134 6.26 -6.27 12.02
C THR A 134 6.07 -5.00 12.85
N LYS A 135 6.93 -4.01 12.61
CA LYS A 135 6.84 -2.74 13.34
C LYS A 135 5.48 -2.08 13.12
N LEU A 136 4.98 -2.15 11.90
CA LEU A 136 3.69 -1.54 11.58
C LEU A 136 2.55 -2.18 12.37
N PHE A 137 2.50 -3.52 12.40
CA PHE A 137 1.42 -4.24 13.06
C PHE A 137 1.51 -4.11 14.57
N ALA A 138 2.74 -4.10 15.12
CA ALA A 138 2.97 -4.00 16.56
C ALA A 138 2.80 -2.59 17.11
N ALA A 139 2.78 -1.56 16.26
CA ALA A 139 2.65 -0.18 16.72
C ALA A 139 1.27 0.05 17.35
N PRO A 140 1.19 0.88 18.41
CA PRO A 140 -0.09 1.24 18.98
C PRO A 140 -0.98 1.90 17.94
N ALA A 141 -2.28 1.55 17.94
CA ALA A 141 -3.24 2.11 17.01
C ALA A 141 -4.57 2.34 17.72
N PRO A 142 -5.38 3.31 17.25
CA PRO A 142 -6.72 3.51 17.79
C PRO A 142 -7.60 2.27 17.56
N ASP A 143 -8.63 2.11 18.37
CA ASP A 143 -9.58 1.00 18.24
C ASP A 143 -10.30 1.00 16.88
N SER A 144 -10.35 2.15 16.21
CA SER A 144 -10.94 2.26 14.87
C SER A 144 -10.13 1.57 13.79
N VAL A 145 -8.87 1.21 14.07
CA VAL A 145 -8.02 0.48 13.12
C VAL A 145 -8.34 -1.01 13.22
N ILE A 146 -8.68 -1.60 12.09
CA ILE A 146 -9.05 -3.02 12.00
C ILE A 146 -8.05 -3.77 11.13
N CYS A 147 -8.00 -5.07 11.35
CA CYS A 147 -7.22 -5.99 10.51
C CYS A 147 -8.14 -6.60 9.45
N MET A 148 -7.61 -6.70 8.25
CA MET A 148 -8.31 -7.38 7.15
C MET A 148 -7.37 -8.36 6.48
N THR A 149 -7.95 -9.34 5.80
CA THR A 149 -7.18 -10.40 5.14
C THR A 149 -7.82 -10.80 3.82
N ARG A 150 -7.00 -11.28 2.91
CA ARG A 150 -7.44 -11.86 1.64
C ARG A 150 -6.54 -13.01 1.25
N GLN A 151 -7.14 -14.14 0.90
CA GLN A 151 -6.42 -15.25 0.28
C GLN A 151 -6.20 -14.93 -1.19
N ILE A 152 -4.97 -15.11 -1.68
CA ILE A 152 -4.60 -14.69 -3.04
C ILE A 152 -3.96 -15.80 -3.88
N ASP A 153 -3.80 -16.99 -3.34
CA ASP A 153 -3.22 -18.14 -4.08
C ASP A 153 -4.18 -18.76 -5.10
#